data_57d751ff54eb187e3f6f22f5fc5631ae
#
_entry.id   57d751ff54eb187e3f6f22f5fc5631ae
#
_cell.length_a   1.000
_cell.length_b   1.000
_cell.length_c   1.000
_cell.angle_alpha   90.00
_cell.angle_beta   90.00
_cell.angle_gamma   90.00
#
_symmetry.space_group_name_H-M   'P 1'
#
loop_
_entity.id
_entity.type
_entity.pdbx_description
1 polymer ?
#
loop_
_entity_poly.entity_id
_entity_poly.type
_entity_poly.pdbx_seq_one_letter_code
_entity_poly.pdbx_strand_id
1 'polypeptide(L)'
;LRLGAFSGQRSAGTRFLDLGCGQAVFASWVIAARALVDQGRWPADWPEPPQVASLRALELMPNDVTRGQADDPRVQVELGDICHADFGQADVVTILDVIHYIPRAAQDDVLRRIRTALAPGGVLVMRVGDAAAGWPFRLSRWADQAITLGRGHGWAQLHCRSAAEWSGALHALGFQVHPVPTPGGLPFANVMLIAHAPAE
;
A
#
# COMPACT_ATOMS: atom_id res chain seq x y z
N LEU A 1 -10.54 3.94 -0.26
CA LEU A 1 -11.84 3.63 -0.84
C LEU A 1 -12.59 4.92 -1.23
N ARG A 2 -12.79 5.88 -0.33
CA ARG A 2 -13.48 7.14 -0.62
C ARG A 2 -12.90 7.93 -1.80
N LEU A 3 -11.60 7.81 -2.06
CA LEU A 3 -10.91 8.50 -3.16
C LEU A 3 -11.15 7.87 -4.54
N GLY A 4 -11.91 6.77 -4.62
CA GLY A 4 -12.16 6.06 -5.87
C GLY A 4 -10.91 5.44 -6.51
N ALA A 5 -9.80 5.30 -5.75
CA ALA A 5 -8.54 4.74 -6.25
C ALA A 5 -8.71 3.35 -6.89
N PHE A 6 -9.79 2.67 -6.56
CA PHE A 6 -10.13 1.33 -7.04
C PHE A 6 -11.39 1.32 -7.91
N SER A 7 -11.92 2.49 -8.32
CA SER A 7 -13.08 2.57 -9.20
C SER A 7 -12.67 2.27 -10.66
N GLY A 8 -13.52 1.58 -11.39
CA GLY A 8 -13.26 1.18 -12.79
C GLY A 8 -12.88 -0.28 -12.99
N GLN A 9 -13.27 -1.14 -12.08
CA GLN A 9 -12.80 -2.52 -11.95
C GLN A 9 -13.53 -3.53 -12.81
N ARG A 10 -12.79 -4.63 -13.04
CA ARG A 10 -13.20 -5.74 -13.89
C ARG A 10 -14.41 -6.48 -13.29
N SER A 11 -15.34 -6.87 -14.13
CA SER A 11 -16.50 -7.68 -13.77
C SER A 11 -16.15 -9.03 -13.13
N ALA A 12 -14.93 -9.54 -13.35
CA ALA A 12 -14.42 -10.79 -12.79
C ALA A 12 -13.85 -10.66 -11.36
N GLY A 13 -13.90 -9.47 -10.76
CA GLY A 13 -13.27 -9.18 -9.47
C GLY A 13 -11.81 -8.75 -9.58
N THR A 14 -11.29 -8.18 -8.50
CA THR A 14 -9.98 -7.54 -8.42
C THR A 14 -9.00 -8.40 -7.63
N ARG A 15 -7.82 -8.59 -8.18
CA ARG A 15 -6.69 -9.24 -7.50
C ARG A 15 -5.85 -8.18 -6.82
N PHE A 16 -5.76 -8.27 -5.50
CA PHE A 16 -4.94 -7.38 -4.69
C PHE A 16 -3.62 -8.02 -4.30
N LEU A 17 -2.57 -7.20 -4.23
CA LEU A 17 -1.31 -7.53 -3.60
C LEU A 17 -0.98 -6.44 -2.58
N ASP A 18 -0.87 -6.80 -1.30
CA ASP A 18 -0.51 -5.88 -0.22
C ASP A 18 0.90 -6.16 0.29
N LEU A 19 1.82 -5.23 0.07
CA LEU A 19 3.24 -5.38 0.38
C LEU A 19 3.58 -4.75 1.72
N GLY A 20 4.01 -5.56 2.68
CA GLY A 20 4.23 -5.15 4.07
C GLY A 20 2.91 -4.91 4.79
N CYS A 21 2.03 -5.89 4.74
CA CYS A 21 0.65 -5.77 5.19
C CYS A 21 0.49 -5.61 6.71
N GLY A 22 1.56 -5.82 7.49
CA GLY A 22 1.48 -5.89 8.95
C GLY A 22 0.48 -6.96 9.39
N GLN A 23 -0.50 -6.57 10.18
CA GLN A 23 -1.59 -7.45 10.64
C GLN A 23 -2.78 -7.48 9.66
N ALA A 24 -2.56 -7.28 8.37
CA ALA A 24 -3.55 -7.33 7.30
C ALA A 24 -4.76 -6.39 7.51
N VAL A 25 -4.54 -5.22 8.10
CA VAL A 25 -5.60 -4.25 8.37
C VAL A 25 -6.25 -3.75 7.07
N PHE A 26 -5.46 -3.53 6.01
CA PHE A 26 -5.98 -3.12 4.71
C PHE A 26 -6.88 -4.21 4.12
N ALA A 27 -6.46 -5.48 4.17
CA ALA A 27 -7.26 -6.62 3.72
C ALA A 27 -8.60 -6.70 4.45
N SER A 28 -8.57 -6.60 5.78
CA SER A 28 -9.78 -6.59 6.62
C SER A 28 -10.73 -5.45 6.24
N TRP A 29 -10.20 -4.27 5.93
CA TRP A 29 -10.99 -3.12 5.50
C TRP A 29 -11.66 -3.32 4.15
N VAL A 30 -10.95 -3.89 3.18
CA VAL A 30 -11.50 -4.13 1.83
C VAL A 30 -12.63 -5.15 1.89
N ILE A 31 -12.43 -6.24 2.66
CA ILE A 31 -13.47 -7.27 2.86
C ILE A 31 -14.69 -6.71 3.61
N ALA A 32 -14.46 -5.96 4.70
CA ALA A 32 -15.55 -5.34 5.46
C ALA A 32 -16.33 -4.31 4.63
N ALA A 33 -15.65 -3.53 3.77
CA ALA A 33 -16.31 -2.58 2.88
C ALA A 33 -17.31 -3.28 1.96
N ARG A 34 -16.95 -4.43 1.38
CA ARG A 34 -17.87 -5.21 0.54
C ARG A 34 -19.07 -5.73 1.33
N ALA A 35 -18.83 -6.24 2.54
CA ALA A 35 -19.92 -6.70 3.40
C ALA A 35 -20.90 -5.57 3.77
N LEU A 36 -20.42 -4.33 3.93
CA LEU A 36 -21.30 -3.18 4.16
C LEU A 36 -22.17 -2.86 2.93
N VAL A 37 -21.64 -3.02 1.71
CA VAL A 37 -22.45 -2.89 0.48
C VAL A 37 -23.55 -3.93 0.44
N ASP A 38 -23.20 -5.19 0.68
CA ASP A 38 -24.14 -6.31 0.63
C ASP A 38 -25.25 -6.19 1.70
N GLN A 39 -24.97 -5.47 2.79
CA GLN A 39 -25.96 -5.14 3.85
C GLN A 39 -26.73 -3.84 3.57
N GLY A 40 -26.50 -3.14 2.46
CA GLY A 40 -27.11 -1.84 2.17
C GLY A 40 -26.67 -0.70 3.12
N ARG A 41 -25.54 -0.85 3.79
CA ARG A 41 -24.99 0.10 4.79
C ARG A 41 -23.82 0.94 4.26
N TRP A 42 -23.45 0.76 3.00
CA TRP A 42 -22.40 1.57 2.36
C TRP A 42 -22.88 3.00 2.11
N PRO A 43 -22.08 4.02 2.39
CA PRO A 43 -22.48 5.40 2.13
C PRO A 43 -22.74 5.63 0.64
N ALA A 44 -23.90 6.21 0.31
CA ALA A 44 -24.35 6.38 -1.07
C ALA A 44 -23.48 7.38 -1.88
N ASP A 45 -22.80 8.29 -1.20
CA ASP A 45 -21.88 9.27 -1.77
C ASP A 45 -20.45 8.76 -1.95
N TRP A 46 -20.17 7.52 -1.56
CA TRP A 46 -18.86 6.90 -1.73
C TRP A 46 -18.85 5.97 -2.96
N PRO A 47 -17.72 5.95 -3.71
CA PRO A 47 -17.56 4.97 -4.76
C PRO A 47 -17.73 3.55 -4.23
N GLU A 48 -18.39 2.70 -4.97
CA GLU A 48 -18.57 1.31 -4.57
C GLU A 48 -17.21 0.62 -4.42
N PRO A 49 -16.99 -0.13 -3.33
CA PRO A 49 -15.74 -0.85 -3.15
C PRO A 49 -15.64 -2.00 -4.16
N PRO A 50 -14.40 -2.38 -4.53
CA PRO A 50 -14.19 -3.43 -5.50
C PRO A 50 -14.72 -4.79 -5.05
N GLN A 51 -15.11 -5.60 -6.02
CA GLN A 51 -15.26 -7.03 -5.77
C GLN A 51 -13.88 -7.66 -5.67
N VAL A 52 -13.62 -8.36 -4.58
CA VAL A 52 -12.33 -9.02 -4.34
C VAL A 52 -12.37 -10.43 -4.93
N ALA A 53 -11.53 -10.68 -5.94
CA ALA A 53 -11.29 -12.03 -6.45
C ALA A 53 -10.27 -12.75 -5.57
N SER A 54 -9.16 -12.09 -5.24
CA SER A 54 -8.14 -12.57 -4.30
C SER A 54 -7.40 -11.39 -3.70
N LEU A 55 -6.89 -11.57 -2.49
CA LEU A 55 -6.02 -10.64 -1.82
C LEU A 55 -4.83 -11.42 -1.24
N ARG A 56 -3.66 -11.23 -1.83
CA ARG A 56 -2.41 -11.76 -1.33
C ARG A 56 -1.68 -10.66 -0.57
N ALA A 57 -1.25 -10.96 0.65
CA ALA A 57 -0.61 -10.01 1.54
C ALA A 57 0.73 -10.57 2.01
N LEU A 58 1.81 -9.83 1.80
CA LEU A 58 3.17 -10.21 2.19
C LEU A 58 3.62 -9.43 3.42
N GLU A 59 4.17 -10.14 4.41
CA GLU A 59 4.72 -9.52 5.61
C GLU A 59 6.03 -10.23 6.02
N LEU A 60 7.02 -9.44 6.43
CA LEU A 60 8.34 -9.92 6.84
C LEU A 60 8.31 -10.53 8.25
N MET A 61 7.42 -10.05 9.11
CA MET A 61 7.41 -10.39 10.54
C MET A 61 6.47 -11.55 10.84
N PRO A 62 6.99 -12.72 11.30
CA PRO A 62 6.17 -13.92 11.56
C PRO A 62 5.02 -13.68 12.55
N ASN A 63 5.24 -12.84 13.56
CA ASN A 63 4.22 -12.51 14.56
C ASN A 63 3.06 -11.71 13.95
N ASP A 64 3.35 -10.81 13.01
CA ASP A 64 2.31 -10.02 12.34
C ASP A 64 1.58 -10.87 11.30
N VAL A 65 2.27 -11.77 10.59
CA VAL A 65 1.64 -12.80 9.74
C VAL A 65 0.63 -13.64 10.53
N THR A 66 1.03 -14.13 11.71
CA THR A 66 0.14 -14.95 12.56
C THR A 66 -1.09 -14.17 13.00
N ARG A 67 -0.94 -12.90 13.34
CA ARG A 67 -2.05 -12.02 13.76
C ARG A 67 -2.92 -11.53 12.60
N GLY A 68 -2.34 -11.48 11.41
CA GLY A 68 -3.02 -11.02 10.19
C GLY A 68 -3.81 -12.11 9.47
N GLN A 69 -3.78 -13.36 9.95
CA GLN A 69 -4.57 -14.44 9.33
C GLN A 69 -6.06 -14.08 9.36
N ALA A 70 -6.73 -14.30 8.23
CA ALA A 70 -8.15 -14.00 8.06
C ALA A 70 -8.92 -15.29 7.78
N ASP A 71 -10.16 -15.34 8.26
CA ASP A 71 -11.07 -16.48 7.99
C ASP A 71 -11.68 -16.43 6.57
N ASP A 72 -11.43 -15.34 5.82
CA ASP A 72 -11.93 -15.19 4.46
C ASP A 72 -11.00 -15.95 3.47
N PRO A 73 -11.52 -16.93 2.71
CA PRO A 73 -10.71 -17.76 1.82
C PRO A 73 -10.08 -16.97 0.65
N ARG A 74 -10.53 -15.75 0.39
CA ARG A 74 -9.94 -14.86 -0.62
C ARG A 74 -8.67 -14.18 -0.14
N VAL A 75 -8.41 -14.15 1.19
CA VAL A 75 -7.27 -13.47 1.80
C VAL A 75 -6.20 -14.49 2.16
N GLN A 76 -5.00 -14.28 1.66
CA GLN A 76 -3.81 -15.09 1.96
C GLN A 76 -2.71 -14.20 2.51
N VAL A 77 -2.37 -14.37 3.79
CA VAL A 77 -1.27 -13.65 4.44
C VAL A 77 -0.06 -14.57 4.50
N GLU A 78 1.03 -14.16 3.86
CA GLU A 78 2.23 -14.95 3.67
C GLU A 78 3.45 -14.29 4.31
N LEU A 79 4.32 -15.12 4.89
CA LEU A 79 5.64 -14.66 5.30
C LEU A 79 6.51 -14.44 4.06
N GLY A 80 7.00 -13.21 3.87
CA GLY A 80 7.82 -12.89 2.71
C GLY A 80 8.54 -11.55 2.82
N ASP A 81 9.74 -11.51 2.25
CA ASP A 81 10.50 -10.27 2.08
C ASP A 81 10.17 -9.65 0.73
N ILE A 82 9.66 -8.42 0.72
CA ILE A 82 9.32 -7.70 -0.50
C ILE A 82 10.54 -7.50 -1.44
N CYS A 83 11.76 -7.55 -0.91
CA CYS A 83 12.97 -7.49 -1.73
C CYS A 83 13.19 -8.76 -2.58
N HIS A 84 12.62 -9.91 -2.18
CA HIS A 84 12.91 -11.21 -2.80
C HIS A 84 11.67 -11.98 -3.26
N ALA A 85 10.49 -11.71 -2.66
CA ALA A 85 9.26 -12.44 -2.97
C ALA A 85 8.82 -12.25 -4.42
N ASP A 86 8.25 -13.28 -5.02
CA ASP A 86 7.55 -13.16 -6.31
C ASP A 86 6.22 -12.43 -6.08
N PHE A 87 5.95 -11.41 -6.89
CA PHE A 87 4.72 -10.62 -6.79
C PHE A 87 3.56 -11.21 -7.59
N GLY A 88 3.85 -12.10 -8.54
CA GLY A 88 2.83 -12.66 -9.44
C GLY A 88 2.15 -11.58 -10.27
N GLN A 89 0.83 -11.68 -10.41
CA GLN A 89 -0.01 -10.74 -11.17
C GLN A 89 -1.08 -10.14 -10.28
N ALA A 90 -1.24 -8.82 -10.34
CA ALA A 90 -2.24 -8.07 -9.57
C ALA A 90 -2.92 -6.98 -10.41
N ASP A 91 -4.12 -6.62 -10.04
CA ASP A 91 -4.84 -5.46 -10.61
C ASP A 91 -4.62 -4.22 -9.72
N VAL A 92 -4.42 -4.45 -8.43
CA VAL A 92 -4.11 -3.41 -7.44
C VAL A 92 -2.96 -3.88 -6.56
N VAL A 93 -1.95 -3.03 -6.40
CA VAL A 93 -0.86 -3.21 -5.43
C VAL A 93 -0.94 -2.11 -4.39
N THR A 94 -0.82 -2.47 -3.12
CA THR A 94 -0.69 -1.52 -2.02
C THR A 94 0.67 -1.67 -1.35
N ILE A 95 1.30 -0.55 -0.97
CA ILE A 95 2.50 -0.50 -0.15
C ILE A 95 2.39 0.72 0.79
N LEU A 96 2.03 0.46 2.04
CA LEU A 96 1.63 1.50 2.97
C LEU A 96 2.61 1.58 4.14
N ASP A 97 3.41 2.66 4.19
CA ASP A 97 4.40 2.95 5.24
C ASP A 97 5.50 1.89 5.40
N VAL A 98 5.89 1.22 4.33
CA VAL A 98 6.85 0.11 4.35
C VAL A 98 8.11 0.39 3.55
N ILE A 99 7.99 0.94 2.35
CA ILE A 99 9.10 1.01 1.38
C ILE A 99 10.34 1.80 1.89
N HIS A 100 10.15 2.68 2.86
CA HIS A 100 11.25 3.47 3.43
C HIS A 100 12.15 2.67 4.39
N TYR A 101 11.79 1.44 4.77
CA TYR A 101 12.64 0.56 5.57
C TYR A 101 13.73 -0.15 4.75
N ILE A 102 13.63 -0.16 3.43
CA ILE A 102 14.62 -0.80 2.55
C ILE A 102 15.51 0.23 1.85
N PRO A 103 16.79 -0.11 1.49
CA PRO A 103 17.71 0.79 0.82
C PRO A 103 17.17 1.32 -0.52
N ARG A 104 17.57 2.52 -0.93
CA ARG A 104 17.09 3.18 -2.15
C ARG A 104 17.19 2.31 -3.41
N ALA A 105 18.29 1.58 -3.58
CA ALA A 105 18.45 0.66 -4.71
C ALA A 105 17.40 -0.48 -4.69
N ALA A 106 17.10 -1.03 -3.51
CA ALA A 106 16.04 -2.02 -3.34
C ALA A 106 14.65 -1.43 -3.56
N GLN A 107 14.42 -0.17 -3.16
CA GLN A 107 13.17 0.55 -3.46
C GLN A 107 12.92 0.61 -4.97
N ASP A 108 13.95 0.99 -5.76
CA ASP A 108 13.83 1.07 -7.22
C ASP A 108 13.57 -0.29 -7.85
N ASP A 109 14.16 -1.37 -7.29
CA ASP A 109 13.89 -2.73 -7.73
C ASP A 109 12.44 -3.15 -7.42
N VAL A 110 11.99 -2.93 -6.20
CA VAL A 110 10.60 -3.22 -5.79
C VAL A 110 9.60 -2.49 -6.70
N LEU A 111 9.80 -1.20 -6.98
CA LEU A 111 8.93 -0.43 -7.88
C LEU A 111 8.90 -1.00 -9.31
N ARG A 112 10.05 -1.43 -9.86
CA ARG A 112 10.09 -2.09 -11.18
C ARG A 112 9.31 -3.41 -11.17
N ARG A 113 9.46 -4.21 -10.13
CA ARG A 113 8.74 -5.49 -9.97
C ARG A 113 7.25 -5.28 -9.77
N ILE A 114 6.83 -4.25 -9.01
CA ILE A 114 5.42 -3.83 -8.93
C ILE A 114 4.89 -3.47 -10.32
N ARG A 115 5.65 -2.70 -11.12
CA ARG A 115 5.23 -2.33 -12.47
C ARG A 115 5.02 -3.55 -13.37
N THR A 116 5.87 -4.56 -13.24
CA THR A 116 5.75 -5.83 -13.99
C THR A 116 4.57 -6.69 -13.52
N ALA A 117 4.28 -6.69 -12.22
CA ALA A 117 3.19 -7.46 -11.63
C ALA A 117 1.81 -6.87 -11.94
N LEU A 118 1.73 -5.54 -12.12
CA LEU A 118 0.47 -4.86 -12.41
C LEU A 118 -0.02 -5.15 -13.82
N ALA A 119 -1.27 -5.57 -13.89
CA ALA A 119 -1.99 -5.68 -15.16
C ALA A 119 -2.08 -4.31 -15.87
N PRO A 120 -2.27 -4.28 -17.20
CA PRO A 120 -2.56 -3.05 -17.93
C PRO A 120 -3.72 -2.28 -17.27
N GLY A 121 -3.53 -0.97 -17.04
CA GLY A 121 -4.47 -0.12 -16.33
C GLY A 121 -4.57 -0.40 -14.83
N GLY A 122 -3.73 -1.26 -14.27
CA GLY A 122 -3.68 -1.56 -12.84
C GLY A 122 -3.21 -0.37 -12.00
N VAL A 123 -3.41 -0.44 -10.70
CA VAL A 123 -3.19 0.69 -9.78
C VAL A 123 -2.22 0.31 -8.66
N LEU A 124 -1.22 1.16 -8.45
CA LEU A 124 -0.40 1.16 -7.25
C LEU A 124 -0.90 2.26 -6.30
N VAL A 125 -1.21 1.88 -5.06
CA VAL A 125 -1.47 2.83 -3.97
C VAL A 125 -0.32 2.76 -2.99
N MET A 126 0.42 3.86 -2.87
CA MET A 126 1.58 3.96 -2.02
C MET A 126 1.40 5.07 -0.98
N ARG A 127 1.66 4.79 0.30
CA ARG A 127 1.73 5.79 1.36
C ARG A 127 3.15 5.90 1.87
N VAL A 128 3.68 7.14 1.90
CA VAL A 128 5.05 7.43 2.29
C VAL A 128 5.14 8.75 3.04
N GLY A 129 6.17 8.91 3.87
CA GLY A 129 6.53 10.19 4.44
C GLY A 129 7.23 11.07 3.39
N ASP A 130 6.89 12.36 3.35
CA ASP A 130 7.57 13.33 2.50
C ASP A 130 8.81 13.89 3.19
N ALA A 131 9.99 13.49 2.76
CA ALA A 131 11.25 13.94 3.33
C ALA A 131 11.50 15.46 3.17
N ALA A 132 10.81 16.13 2.24
CA ALA A 132 10.92 17.58 2.04
C ALA A 132 10.02 18.40 2.98
N ALA A 133 9.11 17.78 3.73
CA ALA A 133 8.12 18.47 4.56
C ALA A 133 8.68 19.10 5.85
N GLY A 134 10.00 19.08 6.06
CA GLY A 134 10.65 19.76 7.18
C GLY A 134 10.33 19.15 8.56
N TRP A 135 9.88 19.99 9.53
CA TRP A 135 9.63 19.52 10.90
C TRP A 135 8.48 18.49 11.02
N PRO A 136 7.38 18.52 10.27
CA PRO A 136 6.37 17.47 10.30
C PRO A 136 6.94 16.09 9.93
N PHE A 137 7.87 16.03 8.97
CA PHE A 137 8.57 14.80 8.62
C PHE A 137 9.46 14.30 9.76
N ARG A 138 10.17 15.19 10.47
CA ARG A 138 10.99 14.80 11.63
C ARG A 138 10.13 14.19 12.73
N LEU A 139 8.92 14.71 12.95
CA LEU A 139 7.96 14.15 13.92
C LEU A 139 7.44 12.77 13.47
N SER A 140 7.10 12.60 12.18
CA SER A 140 6.71 11.30 11.62
C SER A 140 7.81 10.26 11.84
N ARG A 141 9.07 10.62 11.54
CA ARG A 141 10.22 9.72 11.79
C ARG A 141 10.36 9.31 13.25
N TRP A 142 10.15 10.24 14.19
CA TRP A 142 10.18 9.94 15.62
C TRP A 142 9.08 8.95 16.01
N ALA A 143 7.87 9.12 15.49
CA ALA A 143 6.76 8.21 15.72
C ALA A 143 7.04 6.81 15.15
N ASP A 144 7.56 6.73 13.92
CA ASP A 144 7.93 5.46 13.27
C ASP A 144 9.01 4.72 14.09
N GLN A 145 10.04 5.43 14.56
CA GLN A 145 11.07 4.84 15.42
C GLN A 145 10.51 4.33 16.75
N ALA A 146 9.61 5.09 17.38
CA ALA A 146 8.98 4.68 18.64
C ALA A 146 8.14 3.42 18.46
N ILE A 147 7.38 3.34 17.36
CA ILE A 147 6.58 2.15 17.00
C ILE A 147 7.49 0.95 16.73
N THR A 148 8.57 1.14 15.96
CA THR A 148 9.53 0.10 15.61
C THR A 148 10.21 -0.47 16.86
N LEU A 149 10.66 0.40 17.78
CA LEU A 149 11.23 0.01 19.06
C LEU A 149 10.20 -0.73 19.94
N GLY A 150 8.97 -0.22 20.03
CA GLY A 150 7.88 -0.85 20.80
C GLY A 150 7.49 -2.23 20.28
N ARG A 151 7.72 -2.51 18.99
CA ARG A 151 7.51 -3.83 18.36
C ARG A 151 8.73 -4.75 18.46
N GLY A 152 9.85 -4.31 19.10
CA GLY A 152 11.05 -5.12 19.28
C GLY A 152 11.97 -5.20 18.05
N HIS A 153 11.81 -4.30 17.07
CA HIS A 153 12.60 -4.32 15.82
C HIS A 153 13.95 -3.58 15.90
N GLY A 154 14.31 -3.01 17.06
CA GLY A 154 15.52 -2.22 17.21
C GLY A 154 15.47 -0.87 16.47
N TRP A 155 16.63 -0.24 16.29
CA TRP A 155 16.74 1.06 15.61
C TRP A 155 16.76 0.85 14.10
N ALA A 156 15.67 1.20 13.39
CA ALA A 156 15.59 1.06 11.95
C ALA A 156 16.26 2.22 11.22
N GLN A 157 17.10 1.91 10.23
CA GLN A 157 17.61 2.92 9.31
C GLN A 157 16.55 3.23 8.25
N LEU A 158 16.04 4.46 8.24
CA LEU A 158 15.02 4.89 7.30
C LEU A 158 15.63 5.55 6.07
N HIS A 159 15.24 5.08 4.88
CA HIS A 159 15.71 5.57 3.58
C HIS A 159 14.60 6.36 2.88
N CYS A 160 14.24 7.50 3.45
CA CYS A 160 13.12 8.30 2.95
C CYS A 160 13.52 9.10 1.69
N ARG A 161 12.51 9.34 0.84
CA ARG A 161 12.56 10.24 -0.32
C ARG A 161 11.50 11.33 -0.13
N SER A 162 11.65 12.44 -0.85
CA SER A 162 10.57 13.43 -0.97
C SER A 162 9.42 12.91 -1.84
N ALA A 163 8.24 13.51 -1.70
CA ALA A 163 7.10 13.19 -2.57
C ALA A 163 7.43 13.40 -4.06
N ALA A 164 8.24 14.41 -4.37
CA ALA A 164 8.70 14.67 -5.73
C ALA A 164 9.65 13.57 -6.25
N GLU A 165 10.59 13.09 -5.44
CA GLU A 165 11.48 11.97 -5.82
C GLU A 165 10.68 10.68 -6.04
N TRP A 166 9.69 10.37 -5.20
CA TRP A 166 8.81 9.23 -5.38
C TRP A 166 8.00 9.33 -6.67
N SER A 167 7.37 10.49 -6.91
CA SER A 167 6.61 10.72 -8.15
C SER A 167 7.49 10.61 -9.39
N GLY A 168 8.72 11.16 -9.34
CA GLY A 168 9.69 11.04 -10.43
C GLY A 168 10.09 9.58 -10.72
N ALA A 169 10.35 8.77 -9.68
CA ALA A 169 10.67 7.36 -9.84
C ALA A 169 9.50 6.57 -10.48
N LEU A 170 8.26 6.86 -10.07
CA LEU A 170 7.08 6.23 -10.65
C LEU A 170 6.81 6.69 -12.10
N HIS A 171 6.97 7.99 -12.40
CA HIS A 171 6.88 8.50 -13.78
C HIS A 171 7.91 7.86 -14.71
N ALA A 172 9.16 7.64 -14.23
CA ALA A 172 10.19 6.96 -15.01
C ALA A 172 9.84 5.52 -15.36
N LEU A 173 8.93 4.89 -14.59
CA LEU A 173 8.37 3.56 -14.86
C LEU A 173 7.07 3.59 -15.69
N GLY A 174 6.68 4.76 -16.19
CA GLY A 174 5.50 4.95 -17.04
C GLY A 174 4.18 5.08 -16.29
N PHE A 175 4.19 5.25 -14.98
CA PHE A 175 2.95 5.49 -14.22
C PHE A 175 2.42 6.92 -14.42
N GLN A 176 1.11 7.06 -14.44
CA GLN A 176 0.43 8.33 -14.20
C GLN A 176 0.20 8.49 -12.70
N VAL A 177 0.84 9.48 -12.07
CA VAL A 177 0.88 9.63 -10.62
C VAL A 177 0.02 10.79 -10.15
N HIS A 178 -0.86 10.54 -9.18
CA HIS A 178 -1.72 11.51 -8.55
C HIS A 178 -1.41 11.58 -7.04
N PRO A 179 -0.63 12.58 -6.58
CA PRO A 179 -0.42 12.79 -5.15
C PRO A 179 -1.72 13.24 -4.48
N VAL A 180 -2.09 12.57 -3.40
CA VAL A 180 -3.25 12.92 -2.60
C VAL A 180 -2.77 13.30 -1.20
N PRO A 181 -2.95 14.55 -0.78
CA PRO A 181 -2.65 14.96 0.58
C PRO A 181 -3.47 14.12 1.56
N THR A 182 -2.82 13.59 2.59
CA THR A 182 -3.55 12.86 3.63
C THR A 182 -4.37 13.87 4.45
N PRO A 183 -5.71 13.81 4.42
CA PRO A 183 -6.52 14.69 5.24
C PRO A 183 -6.35 14.30 6.71
N GLY A 184 -5.96 15.25 7.54
CA GLY A 184 -5.88 14.98 8.96
C GLY A 184 -5.17 16.09 9.71
N GLY A 185 -5.75 16.54 10.82
CA GLY A 185 -5.17 17.55 11.71
C GLY A 185 -3.94 17.07 12.50
N LEU A 186 -3.33 15.96 12.13
CA LEU A 186 -2.07 15.49 12.72
C LEU A 186 -0.91 16.07 11.90
N PRO A 187 0.14 16.56 12.57
CA PRO A 187 1.30 17.19 11.94
C PRO A 187 2.25 16.16 11.32
N PHE A 188 1.72 15.14 10.66
CA PHE A 188 2.51 14.12 9.97
C PHE A 188 2.63 14.42 8.49
N ALA A 189 3.83 14.26 7.95
CA ALA A 189 4.16 14.56 6.56
C ALA A 189 3.90 13.37 5.62
N ASN A 190 2.79 12.64 5.81
CA ASN A 190 2.49 11.52 4.95
C ASN A 190 1.75 11.96 3.69
N VAL A 191 2.14 11.43 2.56
CA VAL A 191 1.47 11.61 1.28
C VAL A 191 1.04 10.24 0.74
N MET A 192 -0.15 10.20 0.14
CA MET A 192 -0.60 9.04 -0.61
C MET A 192 -0.37 9.31 -2.10
N LEU A 193 0.27 8.40 -2.78
CA LEU A 193 0.47 8.41 -4.22
C LEU A 193 -0.42 7.33 -4.84
N ILE A 194 -1.33 7.73 -5.71
CA ILE A 194 -2.13 6.83 -6.54
C ILE A 194 -1.49 6.85 -7.92
N ALA A 195 -0.96 5.72 -8.35
CA ALA A 195 -0.23 5.60 -9.59
C ALA A 195 -0.89 4.56 -10.51
N HIS A 196 -1.35 5.01 -11.68
CA HIS A 196 -1.99 4.15 -12.68
C HIS A 196 -0.96 3.67 -13.68
N ALA A 197 -0.90 2.35 -13.88
CA ALA A 197 -0.12 1.75 -14.96
C ALA A 197 -0.76 2.07 -16.33
N PRO A 198 0.02 2.18 -17.41
CA PRO A 198 -0.55 2.32 -18.75
C PRO A 198 -1.57 1.21 -19.06
N ALA A 199 -2.59 1.54 -19.87
CA ALA A 199 -3.61 0.59 -20.30
C ALA A 199 -3.11 -0.37 -21.39
N GLU A 200 -1.97 -0.02 -22.01
CA GLU A 200 -1.27 -0.82 -23.04
C GLU A 200 0.23 -0.87 -22.77
#